data_4405a69cb15f493b68fafd3cd1a88e4f
#
_entry.id   4405a69cb15f493b68fafd3cd1a88e4f
#
_cell.length_a   1.000
_cell.length_b   1.000
_cell.length_c   1.000
_cell.angle_alpha   90.00
_cell.angle_beta   90.00
_cell.angle_gamma   90.00
#
_symmetry.space_group_name_H-M   'P 1'
#
loop_
_entity.id
_entity.type
_entity.pdbx_description
1 polymer ?
#
loop_
_entity_poly.entity_id
_entity_poly.type
_entity_poly.pdbx_seq_one_letter_code
_entity_poly.pdbx_strand_id
1 'polypeptide(L)'
;NLKGTFHTIRHASRYFLKQRYGRIVNISSVSGVMGNAGQANYSASKAGVIGLTKSVARELASRGITCNAVAPGFIETDMTDAMTESAKEAVQKQIPLGRCGNTKDVAELVTFLASDKAAYITGQVISVDGGMCM
;
A
#
# COMPACT_ATOMS: atom_id res chain seq x y z
N ASN A 1 4.64 12.26 -1.81
CA ASN A 1 4.31 10.84 -1.91
C ASN A 1 4.86 10.21 -3.20
N LEU A 2 4.20 10.39 -4.37
CA LEU A 2 4.52 9.68 -5.61
C LEU A 2 5.98 9.87 -6.08
N LYS A 3 6.47 11.10 -6.15
CA LYS A 3 7.83 11.42 -6.61
C LYS A 3 8.90 10.74 -5.74
N GLY A 4 8.72 10.76 -4.42
CA GLY A 4 9.64 10.09 -3.48
C GLY A 4 9.69 8.58 -3.71
N THR A 5 8.52 7.93 -3.83
CA THR A 5 8.42 6.49 -4.12
C THR A 5 9.13 6.14 -5.43
N PHE A 6 8.90 6.92 -6.50
CA PHE A 6 9.57 6.72 -7.78
C PHE A 6 11.11 6.80 -7.65
N HIS A 7 11.63 7.82 -6.98
CA HIS A 7 13.08 7.97 -6.81
C HIS A 7 13.70 6.83 -5.99
N THR A 8 13.03 6.41 -4.91
CA THR A 8 13.48 5.27 -4.09
C THR A 8 13.58 4.00 -4.93
N ILE A 9 12.53 3.67 -5.69
CA ILE A 9 12.51 2.51 -6.58
C ILE A 9 13.62 2.60 -7.62
N ARG A 10 13.77 3.75 -8.28
CA ARG A 10 14.80 3.98 -9.30
C ARG A 10 16.21 3.72 -8.77
N HIS A 11 16.51 4.15 -7.57
CA HIS A 11 17.82 3.93 -6.97
C HIS A 11 18.00 2.48 -6.50
N ALA A 12 17.02 1.89 -5.83
CA ALA A 12 17.06 0.51 -5.35
C ALA A 12 17.17 -0.50 -6.49
N SER A 13 16.47 -0.26 -7.61
CA SER A 13 16.47 -1.16 -8.77
C SER A 13 17.88 -1.44 -9.32
N ARG A 14 18.80 -0.50 -9.23
CA ARG A 14 20.19 -0.71 -9.69
C ARG A 14 20.88 -1.84 -8.92
N TYR A 15 20.63 -1.94 -7.62
CA TYR A 15 21.17 -2.99 -6.75
C TYR A 15 20.44 -4.30 -6.98
N PHE A 16 19.11 -4.28 -7.01
CA PHE A 16 18.29 -5.47 -7.22
C PHE A 16 18.57 -6.15 -8.56
N LEU A 17 18.76 -5.38 -9.63
CA LEU A 17 19.10 -5.90 -10.95
C LEU A 17 20.44 -6.65 -10.96
N LYS A 18 21.44 -6.13 -10.23
CA LYS A 18 22.78 -6.77 -10.12
C LYS A 18 22.70 -8.09 -9.36
N GLN A 19 21.97 -8.12 -8.24
CA GLN A 19 21.86 -9.33 -7.42
C GLN A 19 20.78 -10.30 -7.91
N ARG A 20 19.96 -9.92 -8.91
CA ARG A 20 18.84 -10.70 -9.44
C ARG A 20 17.84 -11.15 -8.35
N TYR A 21 17.62 -10.28 -7.40
CA TYR A 21 16.72 -10.47 -6.29
C TYR A 21 16.29 -9.13 -5.72
N GLY A 22 15.01 -9.00 -5.38
CA GLY A 22 14.46 -7.83 -4.71
C GLY A 22 12.99 -8.00 -4.38
N ARG A 23 12.58 -7.35 -3.31
CA ARG A 23 11.18 -7.27 -2.86
C ARG A 23 10.85 -5.81 -2.64
N ILE A 24 9.93 -5.28 -3.44
CA ILE A 24 9.46 -3.90 -3.36
C ILE A 24 8.02 -3.95 -2.85
N VAL A 25 7.78 -3.29 -1.73
CA VAL A 25 6.43 -3.15 -1.15
C VAL A 25 6.13 -1.67 -0.99
N ASN A 26 5.26 -1.15 -1.83
CA ASN A 26 4.85 0.24 -1.81
C ASN A 26 3.62 0.42 -0.91
N ILE A 27 3.56 1.51 -0.17
CA ILE A 27 2.38 1.84 0.65
C ILE A 27 1.51 2.84 -0.10
N SER A 28 0.38 2.34 -0.63
CA SER A 28 -0.69 3.14 -1.21
C SER A 28 -1.71 3.54 -0.14
N SER A 29 -3.00 3.48 -0.45
CA SER A 29 -4.13 3.74 0.44
C SER A 29 -5.42 3.28 -0.23
N VAL A 30 -6.45 2.98 0.53
CA VAL A 30 -7.82 2.84 0.01
C VAL A 30 -8.27 4.10 -0.74
N SER A 31 -7.84 5.29 -0.31
CA SER A 31 -8.10 6.55 -1.04
C SER A 31 -7.48 6.55 -2.45
N GLY A 32 -6.41 5.80 -2.68
CA GLY A 32 -5.83 5.62 -4.01
C GLY A 32 -6.57 4.58 -4.86
N VAL A 33 -7.33 3.70 -4.24
CA VAL A 33 -8.13 2.66 -4.90
C VAL A 33 -9.50 3.21 -5.30
N MET A 34 -10.24 3.80 -4.34
CA MET A 34 -11.63 4.21 -4.52
C MET A 34 -11.84 5.73 -4.61
N GLY A 35 -10.81 6.52 -4.33
CA GLY A 35 -10.96 7.95 -4.13
C GLY A 35 -11.45 8.30 -2.72
N ASN A 36 -11.33 9.57 -2.36
CA ASN A 36 -11.92 10.10 -1.12
C ASN A 36 -12.25 11.58 -1.29
N ALA A 37 -13.50 11.95 -0.99
CA ALA A 37 -13.95 13.34 -1.08
C ALA A 37 -13.06 14.28 -0.22
N GLY A 38 -12.68 15.42 -0.76
CA GLY A 38 -11.79 16.39 -0.10
C GLY A 38 -10.30 16.02 -0.13
N GLN A 39 -9.91 14.88 -0.69
CA GLN A 39 -8.54 14.40 -0.75
C GLN A 39 -8.04 14.12 -2.19
N ALA A 40 -8.49 14.90 -3.17
CA ALA A 40 -8.18 14.65 -4.59
C ALA A 40 -6.67 14.51 -4.87
N ASN A 41 -5.84 15.42 -4.32
CA ASN A 41 -4.38 15.38 -4.45
C ASN A 41 -3.74 14.14 -3.79
N TYR A 42 -4.20 13.78 -2.60
CA TYR A 42 -3.74 12.58 -1.91
C TYR A 42 -4.14 11.31 -2.66
N SER A 43 -5.41 11.20 -3.03
CA SER A 43 -5.94 10.07 -3.82
C SER A 43 -5.20 9.91 -5.14
N ALA A 44 -4.98 11.01 -5.88
CA ALA A 44 -4.21 10.99 -7.12
C ALA A 44 -2.78 10.49 -6.90
N SER A 45 -2.10 10.95 -5.84
CA SER A 45 -0.74 10.52 -5.52
C SER A 45 -0.68 9.02 -5.17
N LYS A 46 -1.66 8.52 -4.42
CA LYS A 46 -1.73 7.10 -4.02
C LYS A 46 -2.17 6.19 -5.16
N ALA A 47 -3.06 6.65 -6.04
CA ALA A 47 -3.38 5.98 -7.31
C ALA A 47 -2.15 5.92 -8.23
N GLY A 48 -1.35 6.98 -8.29
CA GLY A 48 -0.08 6.99 -9.03
C GLY A 48 0.91 5.94 -8.52
N VAL A 49 0.97 5.69 -7.20
CA VAL A 49 1.79 4.60 -6.62
C VAL A 49 1.30 3.23 -7.10
N ILE A 50 -0.01 3.03 -7.26
CA ILE A 50 -0.59 1.79 -7.79
C ILE A 50 -0.12 1.56 -9.25
N GLY A 51 -0.26 2.58 -10.11
CA GLY A 51 0.21 2.51 -11.49
C GLY A 51 1.71 2.25 -11.59
N LEU A 52 2.51 2.98 -10.79
CA LEU A 52 3.96 2.78 -10.69
C LEU A 52 4.32 1.35 -10.28
N THR A 53 3.65 0.80 -9.27
CA THR A 53 3.86 -0.58 -8.78
C THR A 53 3.66 -1.60 -9.90
N LYS A 54 2.57 -1.49 -10.66
CA LYS A 54 2.26 -2.42 -11.76
C LYS A 54 3.28 -2.33 -12.90
N SER A 55 3.73 -1.12 -13.25
CA SER A 55 4.75 -0.91 -14.28
C SER A 55 6.09 -1.50 -13.87
N VAL A 56 6.57 -1.19 -12.67
CA VAL A 56 7.82 -1.71 -12.12
C VAL A 56 7.81 -3.22 -11.99
N ALA A 57 6.67 -3.80 -11.58
CA ALA A 57 6.51 -5.25 -11.52
C ALA A 57 6.76 -5.91 -12.88
N ARG A 58 6.19 -5.35 -13.96
CA ARG A 58 6.38 -5.85 -15.32
C ARG A 58 7.82 -5.71 -15.80
N GLU A 59 8.45 -4.57 -15.51
CA GLU A 59 9.82 -4.26 -15.94
C GLU A 59 10.87 -5.15 -15.26
N LEU A 60 10.66 -5.50 -13.98
CA LEU A 60 11.69 -6.17 -13.16
C LEU A 60 11.43 -7.65 -12.92
N ALA A 61 10.27 -8.20 -13.30
CA ALA A 61 9.89 -9.59 -13.03
C ALA A 61 10.90 -10.61 -13.58
N SER A 62 11.43 -10.41 -14.80
CA SER A 62 12.40 -11.31 -15.42
C SER A 62 13.75 -11.40 -14.67
N ARG A 63 13.95 -10.54 -13.69
CA ARG A 63 15.15 -10.47 -12.84
C ARG A 63 14.91 -11.02 -11.42
N GLY A 64 13.79 -11.71 -11.19
CA GLY A 64 13.46 -12.26 -9.87
C GLY A 64 13.07 -11.21 -8.83
N ILE A 65 12.65 -10.02 -9.28
CA ILE A 65 12.26 -8.90 -8.41
C ILE A 65 10.73 -8.81 -8.43
N THR A 66 10.11 -8.78 -7.25
CA THR A 66 8.68 -8.52 -7.11
C THR A 66 8.41 -7.09 -6.68
N CYS A 67 7.30 -6.54 -7.13
CA CYS A 67 6.84 -5.21 -6.74
C CYS A 67 5.33 -5.24 -6.50
N ASN A 68 4.91 -5.00 -5.25
CA ASN A 68 3.51 -5.01 -4.84
C ASN A 68 3.16 -3.72 -4.09
N ALA A 69 1.88 -3.42 -3.98
CA ALA A 69 1.38 -2.32 -3.17
C ALA A 69 0.45 -2.86 -2.08
N VAL A 70 0.58 -2.29 -0.89
CA VAL A 70 -0.39 -2.44 0.19
C VAL A 70 -1.24 -1.17 0.22
N ALA A 71 -2.55 -1.31 0.32
CA ALA A 71 -3.51 -0.22 0.41
C ALA A 71 -4.21 -0.27 1.79
N PRO A 72 -3.64 0.37 2.82
CA PRO A 72 -4.28 0.43 4.12
C PRO A 72 -5.59 1.22 4.07
N GLY A 73 -6.57 0.77 4.83
CA GLY A 73 -7.79 1.50 5.14
C GLY A 73 -7.58 2.49 6.28
N PHE A 74 -8.56 2.52 7.19
CA PHE A 74 -8.48 3.38 8.36
C PHE A 74 -7.71 2.65 9.48
N ILE A 75 -6.49 3.12 9.74
CA ILE A 75 -5.57 2.52 10.71
C ILE A 75 -5.41 3.45 11.92
N GLU A 76 -5.54 2.90 13.10
CA GLU A 76 -5.31 3.62 14.36
C GLU A 76 -3.85 4.04 14.48
N THR A 77 -3.64 5.33 14.65
CA THR A 77 -2.34 5.99 14.82
C THR A 77 -2.55 7.25 15.65
N ASP A 78 -1.47 7.87 16.13
CA ASP A 78 -1.52 9.16 16.86
C ASP A 78 -2.34 10.23 16.11
N MET A 79 -2.35 10.19 14.79
CA MET A 79 -3.15 11.12 13.97
C MET A 79 -4.64 10.85 14.08
N THR A 80 -5.06 9.58 14.19
CA THR A 80 -6.46 9.20 14.33
C THR A 80 -6.94 9.38 15.76
N ASP A 81 -6.05 9.35 16.74
CA ASP A 81 -6.38 9.60 18.15
C ASP A 81 -6.83 11.04 18.39
N ALA A 82 -6.40 11.98 17.56
CA ALA A 82 -6.84 13.38 17.59
C ALA A 82 -8.27 13.59 17.02
N MET A 83 -8.91 12.57 16.45
CA MET A 83 -10.28 12.67 15.93
C MET A 83 -11.30 12.62 17.07
N THR A 84 -12.44 13.29 16.86
CA THR A 84 -13.59 13.19 17.78
C THR A 84 -14.18 11.77 17.74
N GLU A 85 -14.75 11.33 18.86
CA GLU A 85 -15.40 10.01 18.94
C GLU A 85 -16.50 9.81 17.87
N SER A 86 -17.30 10.87 17.62
CA SER A 86 -18.34 10.78 16.58
C SER A 86 -17.77 10.60 15.18
N ALA A 87 -16.61 11.18 14.89
CA ALA A 87 -15.92 10.98 13.61
C ALA A 87 -15.32 9.57 13.50
N LYS A 88 -14.76 9.03 14.58
CA LYS A 88 -14.29 7.65 14.64
C LYS A 88 -15.42 6.66 14.39
N GLU A 89 -16.56 6.83 15.09
CA GLU A 89 -17.75 6.00 14.90
C GLU A 89 -18.29 6.07 13.47
N ALA A 90 -18.31 7.25 12.86
CA ALA A 90 -18.77 7.41 11.48
C ALA A 90 -17.90 6.64 10.48
N VAL A 91 -16.58 6.65 10.67
CA VAL A 91 -15.65 5.85 9.86
C VAL A 91 -15.82 4.36 10.13
N GLN A 92 -15.90 3.96 11.39
CA GLN A 92 -16.04 2.56 11.81
C GLN A 92 -17.28 1.90 11.20
N LYS A 93 -18.40 2.64 11.08
CA LYS A 93 -19.62 2.16 10.42
C LYS A 93 -19.45 1.85 8.93
N GLN A 94 -18.40 2.39 8.29
CA GLN A 94 -18.07 2.12 6.89
C GLN A 94 -17.16 0.90 6.71
N ILE A 95 -16.68 0.32 7.81
CA ILE A 95 -15.78 -0.84 7.79
C ILE A 95 -16.60 -2.10 8.09
N PRO A 96 -16.76 -3.02 7.14
CA PRO A 96 -17.54 -4.26 7.34
C PRO A 96 -17.09 -5.11 8.53
N LEU A 97 -15.77 -5.15 8.85
CA LEU A 97 -15.29 -5.83 10.05
C LEU A 97 -15.62 -5.10 11.36
N GLY A 98 -16.24 -3.90 11.31
CA GLY A 98 -16.73 -3.16 12.48
C GLY A 98 -15.63 -2.59 13.38
N ARG A 99 -14.36 -2.59 12.97
CA ARG A 99 -13.25 -2.00 13.71
C ARG A 99 -12.26 -1.30 12.78
N CYS A 100 -11.57 -0.33 13.29
CA CYS A 100 -10.37 0.21 12.63
C CYS A 100 -9.26 -0.86 12.62
N GLY A 101 -8.37 -0.78 11.65
CA GLY A 101 -7.14 -1.58 11.65
C GLY A 101 -6.11 -0.97 12.59
N ASN A 102 -5.09 -1.73 12.92
CA ASN A 102 -3.92 -1.25 13.65
C ASN A 102 -2.65 -1.39 12.79
N THR A 103 -1.55 -0.84 13.24
CA THR A 103 -0.27 -0.87 12.53
C THR A 103 0.23 -2.30 12.29
N LYS A 104 -0.06 -3.23 13.19
CA LYS A 104 0.31 -4.64 13.06
C LYS A 104 -0.45 -5.32 11.92
N ASP A 105 -1.74 -5.00 11.72
CA ASP A 105 -2.53 -5.54 10.61
C ASP A 105 -1.85 -5.26 9.26
N VAL A 106 -1.27 -4.07 9.09
CA VAL A 106 -0.52 -3.69 7.88
C VAL A 106 0.86 -4.33 7.84
N ALA A 107 1.60 -4.32 8.96
CA ALA A 107 2.97 -4.82 9.04
C ALA A 107 3.08 -6.31 8.70
N GLU A 108 2.10 -7.13 9.10
CA GLU A 108 2.06 -8.56 8.81
C GLU A 108 2.02 -8.82 7.29
N LEU A 109 1.17 -8.09 6.54
CA LEU A 109 1.13 -8.22 5.09
C LEU A 109 2.43 -7.72 4.43
N VAL A 110 2.98 -6.60 4.89
CA VAL A 110 4.25 -6.07 4.38
C VAL A 110 5.38 -7.09 4.60
N THR A 111 5.45 -7.69 5.79
CA THR A 111 6.44 -8.72 6.12
C THR A 111 6.29 -9.95 5.24
N PHE A 112 5.06 -10.41 5.00
CA PHE A 112 4.78 -11.52 4.09
C PHE A 112 5.24 -11.21 2.66
N LEU A 113 4.86 -10.04 2.12
CA LEU A 113 5.22 -9.63 0.75
C LEU A 113 6.73 -9.40 0.57
N ALA A 114 7.44 -9.03 1.63
CA ALA A 114 8.88 -8.85 1.63
C ALA A 114 9.65 -10.18 1.76
N SER A 115 8.98 -11.28 2.07
CA SER A 115 9.58 -12.59 2.26
C SER A 115 9.61 -13.43 0.98
N ASP A 116 10.36 -14.53 1.01
CA ASP A 116 10.39 -15.52 -0.09
C ASP A 116 9.09 -16.32 -0.23
N LYS A 117 8.23 -16.32 0.79
CA LYS A 117 6.88 -16.92 0.72
C LYS A 117 5.99 -16.25 -0.33
N ALA A 118 6.26 -14.99 -0.67
CA ALA A 118 5.55 -14.22 -1.69
C ALA A 118 6.29 -14.15 -3.03
N ALA A 119 7.23 -15.05 -3.30
CA ALA A 119 8.09 -15.00 -4.49
C ALA A 119 7.33 -15.06 -5.83
N TYR A 120 6.10 -15.58 -5.83
CA TYR A 120 5.24 -15.66 -7.03
C TYR A 120 4.13 -14.60 -7.05
N ILE A 121 4.20 -13.60 -6.16
CA ILE A 121 3.24 -12.50 -6.06
C ILE A 121 3.92 -11.22 -6.54
N THR A 122 3.48 -10.66 -7.66
CA THR A 122 3.99 -9.39 -8.18
C THR A 122 2.90 -8.61 -8.93
N GLY A 123 2.99 -7.29 -8.93
CA GLY A 123 2.04 -6.38 -9.57
C GLY A 123 0.70 -6.26 -8.85
N GLN A 124 0.58 -6.81 -7.65
CA GLN A 124 -0.67 -6.82 -6.90
C GLN A 124 -0.85 -5.56 -6.05
N VAL A 125 -2.10 -5.20 -5.84
CA VAL A 125 -2.53 -4.17 -4.89
C VAL A 125 -3.44 -4.88 -3.89
N ILE A 126 -3.00 -4.97 -2.65
CA ILE A 126 -3.73 -5.71 -1.62
C ILE A 126 -4.20 -4.72 -0.56
N SER A 127 -5.50 -4.65 -0.38
CA SER A 127 -6.11 -3.82 0.65
C SER A 127 -6.01 -4.49 2.02
N VAL A 128 -5.73 -3.67 3.05
CA VAL A 128 -5.78 -4.03 4.47
C VAL A 128 -6.72 -3.03 5.12
N ASP A 129 -8.02 -3.25 4.98
CA ASP A 129 -9.03 -2.21 5.17
C ASP A 129 -10.32 -2.68 5.85
N GLY A 130 -10.36 -3.93 6.30
CA GLY A 130 -11.54 -4.51 6.94
C GLY A 130 -12.75 -4.63 6.02
N GLY A 131 -12.54 -4.63 4.69
CA GLY A 131 -13.58 -4.75 3.67
C GLY A 131 -14.12 -3.40 3.17
N MET A 132 -13.50 -2.28 3.52
CA MET A 132 -13.95 -0.94 3.13
C MET A 132 -13.99 -0.74 1.60
N CYS A 133 -13.14 -1.42 0.85
CA CYS A 133 -13.01 -1.34 -0.62
C CYS A 133 -13.63 -2.55 -1.35
N MET A 134 -14.65 -3.17 -0.76
CA MET A 134 -15.40 -4.23 -1.47
C MET A 134 -16.43 -3.64 -2.42
#